data_41b15df7790666b0272442f565130bd6
#
_entry.id   41b15df7790666b0272442f565130bd6
#
_cell.length_a   1.000
_cell.length_b   1.000
_cell.length_c   1.000
_cell.angle_alpha   90.00
_cell.angle_beta   90.00
_cell.angle_gamma   90.00
#
_symmetry.space_group_name_H-M   'P 1'
#
loop_
_entity.id
_entity.type
_entity.pdbx_description
1 polymer ?
#
loop_
_entity_poly.entity_id
_entity_poly.type
_entity_poly.pdbx_seq_one_letter_code
_entity_poly.pdbx_strand_id
1 'polypeptide(L)'
;MGKQKTTVLLDGLGDHPAVRAWQEVGSGPAPPSIEVLKPEKRRSAVFRLNGIGAGSIVAKRREQGGLELERHLYVEVLPSLSLPTLEVYGFIEAREDQSWIFLEDAGELWYSPKTGDHLSLATRWFADLHTRSPAWAAQLPDTGPGYFLTVVDDAIQGLQASLEHPALSSEDASVLRAVASHVEAVREGWGEVEAACAVAPLGLVHGDFVPKNVRVREGRSGPELAVFDWETAGAAPPAADLGLLPADGASLREYHALVRDAWPDVSWHDVQEVARAGRLLRLLHAVQWELRSFRHAWIERALRNMRSYEKHLRDTLREGR
;
A
#
# COMPACT_ATOMS: atom_id res chain seq x y z
N MET A 1 9.90 -6.72 -15.33
CA MET A 1 10.52 -5.72 -14.43
C MET A 1 12.03 -5.98 -14.44
N GLY A 2 12.85 -4.99 -14.88
CA GLY A 2 14.31 -5.13 -14.82
C GLY A 2 14.74 -5.25 -13.36
N LYS A 3 15.64 -6.21 -13.05
CA LYS A 3 16.29 -6.30 -11.74
C LYS A 3 16.97 -4.96 -11.47
N GLN A 4 16.49 -4.21 -10.50
CA GLN A 4 17.18 -3.04 -9.98
C GLN A 4 18.53 -3.57 -9.45
N LYS A 5 19.65 -3.05 -9.94
CA LYS A 5 20.97 -3.42 -9.44
C LYS A 5 21.03 -3.02 -7.97
N THR A 6 20.99 -4.00 -7.08
CA THR A 6 21.10 -3.78 -5.65
C THR A 6 22.54 -3.49 -5.31
N THR A 7 22.82 -2.44 -4.56
CA THR A 7 24.15 -2.11 -4.08
C THR A 7 24.44 -2.90 -2.81
N VAL A 8 25.53 -3.67 -2.80
CA VAL A 8 26.00 -4.38 -1.61
C VAL A 8 27.25 -3.69 -1.07
N LEU A 9 27.22 -3.37 0.24
CA LEU A 9 28.33 -2.77 0.97
C LEU A 9 29.04 -3.86 1.77
N LEU A 10 30.37 -3.90 1.70
CA LEU A 10 31.21 -4.88 2.39
C LEU A 10 32.21 -4.24 3.36
N ASP A 11 32.51 -2.94 3.18
CA ASP A 11 33.49 -2.19 3.95
C ASP A 11 32.85 -1.02 4.70
N GLY A 12 33.46 -0.57 5.78
CA GLY A 12 32.99 0.59 6.58
C GLY A 12 31.67 0.35 7.30
N LEU A 13 31.28 -0.90 7.50
CA LEU A 13 29.93 -1.26 7.98
C LEU A 13 29.66 -0.78 9.40
N GLY A 14 30.69 -0.73 10.27
CA GLY A 14 30.54 -0.26 11.65
C GLY A 14 30.08 1.21 11.76
N ASP A 15 30.43 2.02 10.77
CA ASP A 15 30.06 3.44 10.71
C ASP A 15 28.72 3.68 9.97
N HIS A 16 28.16 2.64 9.36
CA HIS A 16 26.91 2.78 8.62
C HIS A 16 25.74 3.07 9.55
N PRO A 17 24.88 4.07 9.27
CA PRO A 17 23.79 4.47 10.17
C PRO A 17 22.86 3.33 10.59
N ALA A 18 22.54 2.40 9.67
CA ALA A 18 21.67 1.25 9.99
C ALA A 18 22.35 0.27 10.96
N VAL A 19 23.68 0.13 10.92
CA VAL A 19 24.42 -0.74 11.85
C VAL A 19 24.51 -0.11 13.22
N ARG A 20 24.82 1.19 13.30
CA ARG A 20 24.80 1.91 14.59
C ARG A 20 23.44 1.86 15.27
N ALA A 21 22.38 2.11 14.50
CA ALA A 21 21.02 2.00 15.00
C ALA A 21 20.67 0.56 15.46
N TRP A 22 21.11 -0.47 14.71
CA TRP A 22 20.95 -1.87 15.11
C TRP A 22 21.65 -2.21 16.43
N GLN A 23 22.88 -1.73 16.59
CA GLN A 23 23.65 -1.94 17.82
C GLN A 23 23.05 -1.19 19.03
N GLU A 24 22.42 -0.04 18.82
CA GLU A 24 21.71 0.70 19.87
C GLU A 24 20.51 -0.08 20.41
N VAL A 25 19.83 -0.84 19.58
CA VAL A 25 18.73 -1.75 20.01
C VAL A 25 19.25 -2.92 20.85
N GLY A 26 20.57 -3.08 20.97
CA GLY A 26 21.19 -4.10 21.81
C GLY A 26 21.28 -5.48 21.18
N SER A 27 21.19 -5.59 19.89
CA SER A 27 20.82 -6.85 19.21
C SER A 27 21.97 -7.56 18.50
N GLY A 28 23.24 -7.36 18.89
CA GLY A 28 24.29 -8.26 18.46
C GLY A 28 25.38 -7.66 17.56
N PRO A 29 26.20 -8.50 16.89
CA PRO A 29 27.36 -8.08 16.11
C PRO A 29 26.96 -7.27 14.87
N ALA A 30 27.92 -6.54 14.32
CA ALA A 30 27.77 -5.90 13.02
C ALA A 30 27.55 -6.95 11.92
N PRO A 31 26.66 -6.67 10.94
CA PRO A 31 26.45 -7.59 9.82
C PRO A 31 27.69 -7.67 8.94
N PRO A 32 28.00 -8.82 8.32
CA PRO A 32 29.12 -8.94 7.36
C PRO A 32 28.86 -8.24 6.03
N SER A 33 27.61 -7.90 5.71
CA SER A 33 27.28 -7.09 4.52
C SER A 33 25.95 -6.37 4.68
N ILE A 34 25.79 -5.27 3.94
CA ILE A 34 24.55 -4.49 3.86
C ILE A 34 24.11 -4.43 2.39
N GLU A 35 22.87 -4.78 2.15
CA GLU A 35 22.23 -4.62 0.83
C GLU A 35 21.31 -3.40 0.87
N VAL A 36 21.50 -2.45 -0.06
CA VAL A 36 20.65 -1.26 -0.17
C VAL A 36 19.41 -1.60 -0.97
N LEU A 37 18.30 -1.87 -0.30
CA LEU A 37 17.01 -2.21 -0.93
C LEU A 37 16.31 -0.97 -1.49
N LYS A 38 16.37 0.14 -0.76
CA LYS A 38 15.87 1.45 -1.19
C LYS A 38 16.93 2.48 -0.85
N PRO A 39 17.54 3.12 -1.87
CA PRO A 39 18.59 4.10 -1.62
C PRO A 39 18.06 5.26 -0.80
N GLU A 40 18.98 5.88 -0.07
CA GLU A 40 18.69 7.00 0.80
C GLU A 40 18.10 8.16 -0.02
N LYS A 41 16.81 8.40 0.19
CA LYS A 41 16.13 9.63 -0.20
C LYS A 41 15.81 10.38 1.08
N ARG A 42 15.72 11.70 1.02
CA ARG A 42 15.55 12.60 2.18
C ARG A 42 14.61 12.07 3.27
N ARG A 43 13.59 11.27 2.96
CA ARG A 43 12.55 10.86 3.91
C ARG A 43 12.54 9.38 4.29
N SER A 44 13.22 8.50 3.56
CA SER A 44 13.23 7.07 3.88
C SER A 44 14.40 6.35 3.24
N ALA A 45 14.89 5.30 3.90
CA ALA A 45 15.86 4.34 3.37
C ALA A 45 15.52 2.95 3.89
N VAL A 46 15.86 1.91 3.12
CA VAL A 46 15.65 0.51 3.53
C VAL A 46 16.90 -0.29 3.20
N PHE A 47 17.39 -1.01 4.20
CA PHE A 47 18.59 -1.81 4.13
C PHE A 47 18.30 -3.23 4.59
N ARG A 48 18.91 -4.22 3.94
CA ARG A 48 19.00 -5.58 4.45
C ARG A 48 20.35 -5.76 5.11
N LEU A 49 20.35 -6.12 6.39
CA LEU A 49 21.53 -6.44 7.17
C LEU A 49 21.72 -7.96 7.13
N ASN A 50 22.66 -8.45 6.32
CA ASN A 50 22.87 -9.87 6.12
C ASN A 50 23.70 -10.50 7.25
N GLY A 51 23.55 -11.81 7.49
CA GLY A 51 24.33 -12.57 8.44
C GLY A 51 24.05 -12.24 9.91
N ILE A 52 22.87 -11.71 10.22
CA ILE A 52 22.39 -11.51 11.59
C ILE A 52 21.57 -12.74 11.99
N GLY A 53 21.99 -13.40 13.08
CA GLY A 53 21.39 -14.66 13.49
C GLY A 53 21.56 -15.75 12.43
N ALA A 54 20.45 -16.43 12.08
CA ALA A 54 20.42 -17.46 11.04
C ALA A 54 20.12 -16.91 9.63
N GLY A 55 19.98 -15.59 9.45
CA GLY A 55 19.51 -15.02 8.18
C GLY A 55 19.88 -13.56 7.95
N SER A 56 18.89 -12.77 7.69
CA SER A 56 18.97 -11.32 7.49
C SER A 56 17.80 -10.61 8.16
N ILE A 57 17.99 -9.33 8.44
CA ILE A 57 16.94 -8.43 8.92
C ILE A 57 16.82 -7.22 8.01
N VAL A 58 15.66 -6.60 8.01
CA VAL A 58 15.39 -5.38 7.26
C VAL A 58 15.36 -4.19 8.22
N ALA A 59 16.25 -3.21 7.99
CA ALA A 59 16.28 -1.93 8.69
C ALA A 59 15.60 -0.88 7.82
N LYS A 60 14.47 -0.35 8.27
CA LYS A 60 13.74 0.76 7.62
C LYS A 60 13.92 2.03 8.43
N ARG A 61 14.35 3.11 7.75
CA ARG A 61 14.50 4.45 8.32
C ARG A 61 13.47 5.40 7.72
N ARG A 62 12.91 6.26 8.56
CA ARG A 62 12.11 7.43 8.15
C ARG A 62 12.48 8.66 8.94
N GLU A 63 12.32 9.84 8.32
CA GLU A 63 12.41 11.11 9.01
C GLU A 63 11.08 11.44 9.70
N GLN A 64 11.16 12.16 10.84
CA GLN A 64 10.06 12.78 11.57
C GLN A 64 8.82 11.90 11.74
N GLY A 65 8.82 11.05 12.76
CA GLY A 65 7.58 10.45 13.24
C GLY A 65 6.83 9.52 12.27
N GLY A 66 7.47 9.03 11.21
CA GLY A 66 6.78 8.32 10.14
C GLY A 66 6.67 6.80 10.32
N LEU A 67 7.05 6.23 11.49
CA LEU A 67 7.02 4.80 11.76
C LEU A 67 6.11 4.40 12.92
N GLU A 68 5.47 5.35 13.59
CA GLU A 68 4.63 5.10 14.78
C GLU A 68 3.44 4.20 14.41
N LEU A 69 2.78 4.48 13.28
CA LEU A 69 1.68 3.65 12.80
C LEU A 69 2.16 2.22 12.49
N GLU A 70 3.28 2.07 11.77
CA GLU A 70 3.81 0.75 11.45
C GLU A 70 4.19 -0.01 12.74
N ARG A 71 4.85 0.67 13.69
CA ARG A 71 5.17 0.08 15.00
C ARG A 71 3.91 -0.39 15.73
N HIS A 72 2.90 0.47 15.84
CA HIS A 72 1.64 0.13 16.49
C HIS A 72 0.98 -1.09 15.82
N LEU A 73 0.95 -1.11 14.50
CA LEU A 73 0.39 -2.23 13.75
C LEU A 73 1.15 -3.53 14.01
N TYR A 74 2.49 -3.53 13.88
CA TYR A 74 3.29 -4.74 14.07
C TYR A 74 3.31 -5.26 15.51
N VAL A 75 3.29 -4.37 16.50
CA VAL A 75 3.47 -4.76 17.90
C VAL A 75 2.15 -5.09 18.59
N GLU A 76 1.06 -4.40 18.24
CA GLU A 76 -0.20 -4.48 18.95
C GLU A 76 -1.33 -5.05 18.10
N VAL A 77 -1.57 -4.48 16.92
CA VAL A 77 -2.76 -4.81 16.12
C VAL A 77 -2.63 -6.17 15.44
N LEU A 78 -1.65 -6.34 14.56
CA LEU A 78 -1.50 -7.56 13.75
C LEU A 78 -1.34 -8.83 14.58
N PRO A 79 -0.55 -8.86 15.67
CA PRO A 79 -0.48 -10.05 16.53
C PRO A 79 -1.82 -10.43 17.14
N SER A 80 -2.65 -9.44 17.51
CA SER A 80 -3.99 -9.68 18.08
C SER A 80 -4.97 -10.29 17.08
N LEU A 81 -4.74 -10.06 15.77
CA LEU A 81 -5.58 -10.59 14.69
C LEU A 81 -5.22 -12.03 14.30
N SER A 82 -4.14 -12.59 14.87
CA SER A 82 -3.62 -13.92 14.49
C SER A 82 -3.33 -14.02 12.99
N LEU A 83 -2.89 -12.94 12.37
CA LEU A 83 -2.45 -12.91 10.98
C LEU A 83 -0.95 -13.17 10.89
N PRO A 84 -0.46 -13.80 9.80
CA PRO A 84 0.96 -13.82 9.50
C PRO A 84 1.50 -12.39 9.44
N THR A 85 2.51 -12.10 10.26
CA THR A 85 3.16 -10.79 10.33
C THR A 85 4.67 -10.94 10.40
N LEU A 86 5.39 -9.87 10.12
CA LEU A 86 6.84 -9.82 10.32
C LEU A 86 7.15 -9.61 11.80
N GLU A 87 8.17 -10.31 12.29
CA GLU A 87 8.71 -10.08 13.62
C GLU A 87 9.40 -8.72 13.69
N VAL A 88 9.19 -7.99 14.78
CA VAL A 88 9.87 -6.73 15.07
C VAL A 88 11.01 -7.00 16.04
N TYR A 89 12.24 -6.81 15.57
CA TYR A 89 13.45 -7.00 16.40
C TYR A 89 13.82 -5.76 17.18
N GLY A 90 13.29 -4.59 16.80
CA GLY A 90 13.54 -3.37 17.54
C GLY A 90 12.98 -2.13 16.85
N PHE A 91 12.90 -1.06 17.64
CA PHE A 91 12.43 0.24 17.21
C PHE A 91 13.24 1.33 17.90
N ILE A 92 13.61 2.38 17.18
CA ILE A 92 14.19 3.61 17.71
C ILE A 92 13.25 4.75 17.39
N GLU A 93 12.73 5.37 18.43
CA GLU A 93 11.94 6.60 18.32
C GLU A 93 12.81 7.75 17.80
N ALA A 94 12.17 8.74 17.19
CA ALA A 94 12.86 9.84 16.52
C ALA A 94 13.94 10.49 17.40
N ARG A 95 15.19 10.21 17.07
CA ARG A 95 16.36 10.97 17.52
C ARG A 95 16.94 11.67 16.30
N GLU A 96 17.30 12.93 16.44
CA GLU A 96 17.83 13.74 15.34
C GLU A 96 16.90 13.69 14.09
N ASP A 97 15.57 13.72 14.31
CA ASP A 97 14.53 13.61 13.29
C ASP A 97 14.46 12.28 12.52
N GLN A 98 15.07 11.19 13.02
CA GLN A 98 15.06 9.87 12.35
C GLN A 98 14.54 8.77 13.27
N SER A 99 13.55 8.01 12.78
CA SER A 99 13.07 6.79 13.41
C SER A 99 13.56 5.56 12.65
N TRP A 100 13.79 4.45 13.37
CA TRP A 100 14.16 3.17 12.79
C TRP A 100 13.25 2.07 13.26
N ILE A 101 12.91 1.15 12.37
CA ILE A 101 12.29 -0.13 12.69
C ILE A 101 13.11 -1.27 12.07
N PHE A 102 13.33 -2.32 12.86
CA PHE A 102 14.05 -3.52 12.45
C PHE A 102 13.08 -4.68 12.37
N LEU A 103 12.91 -5.22 11.19
CA LEU A 103 11.92 -6.24 10.87
C LEU A 103 12.59 -7.54 10.40
N GLU A 104 11.87 -8.62 10.58
CA GLU A 104 12.15 -9.88 9.89
C GLU A 104 12.25 -9.65 8.38
N ASP A 105 13.20 -10.34 7.72
CA ASP A 105 13.25 -10.33 6.28
C ASP A 105 12.14 -11.21 5.71
N ALA A 106 11.26 -10.62 4.96
CA ALA A 106 10.10 -11.29 4.35
C ALA A 106 10.48 -12.33 3.27
N GLY A 107 11.77 -12.42 2.91
CA GLY A 107 12.26 -13.34 1.88
C GLY A 107 12.18 -12.77 0.46
N GLU A 108 12.47 -13.65 -0.52
CA GLU A 108 12.66 -13.23 -1.92
C GLU A 108 11.50 -13.61 -2.85
N LEU A 109 10.59 -14.50 -2.46
CA LEU A 109 9.49 -14.92 -3.32
C LEU A 109 8.40 -13.85 -3.38
N TRP A 110 8.33 -13.16 -4.49
CA TRP A 110 7.37 -12.08 -4.72
C TRP A 110 5.96 -12.61 -4.91
N TYR A 111 5.01 -11.96 -4.25
CA TYR A 111 3.59 -12.11 -4.58
C TYR A 111 3.32 -11.71 -6.03
N SER A 112 2.46 -12.47 -6.70
CA SER A 112 1.99 -12.17 -8.06
C SER A 112 0.48 -12.36 -8.16
N PRO A 113 -0.30 -11.33 -8.45
CA PRO A 113 -1.75 -11.46 -8.67
C PRO A 113 -2.11 -12.28 -9.92
N LYS A 114 -1.11 -12.65 -10.74
CA LYS A 114 -1.29 -13.52 -11.92
C LYS A 114 -1.15 -15.01 -11.60
N THR A 115 -0.74 -15.34 -10.38
CA THR A 115 -0.61 -16.72 -9.90
C THR A 115 -1.82 -17.03 -9.03
N GLY A 116 -2.62 -18.03 -9.42
CA GLY A 116 -3.89 -18.36 -8.76
C GLY A 116 -3.74 -18.64 -7.27
N ASP A 117 -2.74 -19.45 -6.87
CA ASP A 117 -2.47 -19.75 -5.46
C ASP A 117 -2.12 -18.49 -4.65
N HIS A 118 -1.31 -17.58 -5.21
CA HIS A 118 -0.99 -16.32 -4.55
C HIS A 118 -2.23 -15.44 -4.40
N LEU A 119 -3.10 -15.43 -5.42
CA LEU A 119 -4.32 -14.63 -5.39
C LEU A 119 -5.31 -15.16 -4.34
N SER A 120 -5.46 -16.50 -4.23
CA SER A 120 -6.29 -17.10 -3.19
C SER A 120 -5.73 -16.85 -1.78
N LEU A 121 -4.40 -16.88 -1.60
CA LEU A 121 -3.76 -16.46 -0.34
C LEU A 121 -4.10 -15.00 0.01
N ALA A 122 -4.04 -14.09 -0.97
CA ALA A 122 -4.39 -12.68 -0.76
C ALA A 122 -5.87 -12.50 -0.40
N THR A 123 -6.75 -13.21 -1.08
CA THR A 123 -8.19 -13.17 -0.82
C THR A 123 -8.53 -13.60 0.61
N ARG A 124 -7.94 -14.71 1.08
CA ARG A 124 -8.11 -15.20 2.45
C ARG A 124 -7.51 -14.24 3.47
N TRP A 125 -6.33 -13.74 3.19
CA TRP A 125 -5.67 -12.75 4.05
C TRP A 125 -6.50 -11.47 4.22
N PHE A 126 -7.09 -10.95 3.14
CA PHE A 126 -8.01 -9.82 3.21
C PHE A 126 -9.27 -10.15 4.03
N ALA A 127 -9.87 -11.33 3.82
CA ALA A 127 -11.06 -11.72 4.57
C ALA A 127 -10.75 -11.78 6.08
N ASP A 128 -9.63 -12.37 6.47
CA ASP A 128 -9.18 -12.42 7.86
C ASP A 128 -8.88 -11.04 8.43
N LEU A 129 -8.16 -10.19 7.68
CA LEU A 129 -7.84 -8.82 8.09
C LEU A 129 -9.13 -8.03 8.37
N HIS A 130 -10.04 -8.00 7.41
CA HIS A 130 -11.22 -7.16 7.47
C HIS A 130 -12.24 -7.64 8.51
N THR A 131 -12.39 -8.95 8.70
CA THR A 131 -13.36 -9.48 9.67
C THR A 131 -12.86 -9.45 11.11
N ARG A 132 -11.54 -9.49 11.33
CA ARG A 132 -10.95 -9.53 12.68
C ARG A 132 -10.56 -8.17 13.23
N SER A 133 -10.45 -7.14 12.39
CA SER A 133 -9.92 -5.83 12.80
C SER A 133 -10.93 -4.73 13.20
N PRO A 134 -12.26 -4.87 13.11
CA PRO A 134 -13.18 -3.77 13.41
C PRO A 134 -13.01 -3.15 14.81
N ALA A 135 -12.61 -3.94 15.81
CA ALA A 135 -12.37 -3.46 17.17
C ALA A 135 -11.22 -2.43 17.26
N TRP A 136 -10.34 -2.39 16.27
CA TRP A 136 -9.20 -1.48 16.21
C TRP A 136 -9.49 -0.18 15.48
N ALA A 137 -10.60 -0.08 14.73
CA ALA A 137 -10.90 1.05 13.86
C ALA A 137 -10.78 2.42 14.54
N ALA A 138 -11.24 2.54 15.80
CA ALA A 138 -11.18 3.80 16.55
C ALA A 138 -9.75 4.26 16.93
N GLN A 139 -8.76 3.39 16.81
CA GLN A 139 -7.35 3.66 17.16
C GLN A 139 -6.47 3.89 15.93
N LEU A 140 -7.05 3.79 14.74
CA LEU A 140 -6.35 3.91 13.46
C LEU A 140 -6.67 5.24 12.78
N PRO A 141 -5.77 5.77 11.94
CA PRO A 141 -6.08 6.92 11.11
C PRO A 141 -7.29 6.65 10.22
N ASP A 142 -8.20 7.61 10.07
CA ASP A 142 -9.29 7.50 9.10
C ASP A 142 -8.74 7.58 7.67
N THR A 143 -8.95 6.54 6.90
CA THR A 143 -8.60 6.43 5.47
C THR A 143 -9.83 6.03 4.65
N GLY A 144 -11.03 6.30 5.18
CA GLY A 144 -12.31 6.04 4.53
C GLY A 144 -12.71 7.08 3.49
N PRO A 145 -13.97 7.08 3.07
CA PRO A 145 -14.47 7.97 2.00
C PRO A 145 -14.19 9.45 2.26
N GLY A 146 -14.28 9.94 3.50
CA GLY A 146 -13.99 11.33 3.86
C GLY A 146 -12.54 11.73 3.53
N TYR A 147 -11.57 10.88 3.83
CA TYR A 147 -10.18 11.09 3.42
C TYR A 147 -10.06 11.14 1.89
N PHE A 148 -10.68 10.20 1.17
CA PHE A 148 -10.59 10.16 -0.28
C PHE A 148 -11.29 11.33 -0.97
N LEU A 149 -12.26 11.95 -0.35
CA LEU A 149 -12.86 13.18 -0.87
C LEU A 149 -11.82 14.31 -0.95
N THR A 150 -10.92 14.42 0.03
CA THR A 150 -9.80 15.36 -0.04
C THR A 150 -8.80 15.00 -1.16
N VAL A 151 -8.57 13.71 -1.39
CA VAL A 151 -7.74 13.22 -2.51
C VAL A 151 -8.33 13.62 -3.87
N VAL A 152 -9.66 13.55 -4.01
CA VAL A 152 -10.38 13.98 -5.23
C VAL A 152 -10.20 15.49 -5.45
N ASP A 153 -10.45 16.29 -4.42
CA ASP A 153 -10.34 17.75 -4.53
C ASP A 153 -8.89 18.17 -4.86
N ASP A 154 -7.89 17.57 -4.23
CA ASP A 154 -6.47 17.75 -4.55
C ASP A 154 -6.14 17.35 -5.98
N ALA A 155 -6.71 16.22 -6.46
CA ALA A 155 -6.46 15.73 -7.81
C ALA A 155 -7.04 16.69 -8.86
N ILE A 156 -8.24 17.24 -8.65
CA ILE A 156 -8.85 18.23 -9.55
C ILE A 156 -7.96 19.48 -9.64
N GLN A 157 -7.54 20.03 -8.49
CA GLN A 157 -6.67 21.20 -8.45
C GLN A 157 -5.32 20.92 -9.12
N GLY A 158 -4.71 19.77 -8.83
CA GLY A 158 -3.44 19.36 -9.39
C GLY A 158 -3.49 19.14 -10.90
N LEU A 159 -4.58 18.59 -11.43
CA LEU A 159 -4.81 18.42 -12.87
C LEU A 159 -4.93 19.78 -13.56
N GLN A 160 -5.72 20.71 -13.00
CA GLN A 160 -5.85 22.07 -13.52
C GLN A 160 -4.51 22.77 -13.58
N ALA A 161 -3.73 22.74 -12.49
CA ALA A 161 -2.40 23.33 -12.44
C ALA A 161 -1.43 22.67 -13.45
N SER A 162 -1.55 21.37 -13.67
CA SER A 162 -0.68 20.63 -14.60
C SER A 162 -0.94 20.97 -16.07
N LEU A 163 -2.11 21.50 -16.42
CA LEU A 163 -2.42 21.95 -17.79
C LEU A 163 -1.57 23.14 -18.25
N GLU A 164 -0.98 23.88 -17.31
CA GLU A 164 -0.07 25.00 -17.60
C GLU A 164 1.39 24.56 -17.81
N HIS A 165 1.68 23.25 -17.76
CA HIS A 165 3.05 22.77 -17.87
C HIS A 165 3.62 22.99 -19.28
N PRO A 166 4.80 23.66 -19.42
CA PRO A 166 5.32 24.12 -20.72
C PRO A 166 5.72 22.99 -21.68
N ALA A 167 5.94 21.77 -21.17
CA ALA A 167 6.31 20.62 -22.01
C ALA A 167 5.09 19.83 -22.52
N LEU A 168 3.85 20.26 -22.24
CA LEU A 168 2.67 19.55 -22.73
C LEU A 168 2.43 19.78 -24.23
N SER A 169 2.23 18.71 -24.98
CA SER A 169 1.61 18.79 -26.30
C SER A 169 0.09 19.00 -26.18
N SER A 170 -0.55 19.37 -27.29
CA SER A 170 -2.02 19.48 -27.34
C SER A 170 -2.70 18.14 -27.08
N GLU A 171 -2.09 17.02 -27.50
CA GLU A 171 -2.58 15.66 -27.24
C GLU A 171 -2.50 15.33 -25.75
N ASP A 172 -1.37 15.63 -25.10
CA ASP A 172 -1.17 15.39 -23.65
C ASP A 172 -2.16 16.23 -22.82
N ALA A 173 -2.37 17.48 -23.19
CA ALA A 173 -3.36 18.35 -22.55
C ALA A 173 -4.79 17.77 -22.70
N SER A 174 -5.11 17.13 -23.83
CA SER A 174 -6.40 16.46 -24.03
C SER A 174 -6.58 15.25 -23.09
N VAL A 175 -5.51 14.48 -22.88
CA VAL A 175 -5.51 13.36 -21.89
C VAL A 175 -5.75 13.88 -20.48
N LEU A 176 -5.03 14.94 -20.05
CA LEU A 176 -5.23 15.50 -18.71
C LEU A 176 -6.64 16.05 -18.51
N ARG A 177 -7.22 16.72 -19.52
CA ARG A 177 -8.62 17.17 -19.46
C ARG A 177 -9.62 16.02 -19.37
N ALA A 178 -9.36 14.89 -20.06
CA ALA A 178 -10.19 13.71 -19.97
C ALA A 178 -10.11 13.07 -18.56
N VAL A 179 -8.89 12.99 -17.98
CA VAL A 179 -8.72 12.54 -16.59
C VAL A 179 -9.48 13.47 -15.64
N ALA A 180 -9.35 14.79 -15.79
CA ALA A 180 -10.05 15.77 -14.96
C ALA A 180 -11.57 15.58 -15.02
N SER A 181 -12.14 15.44 -16.23
CA SER A 181 -13.58 15.19 -16.40
C SER A 181 -14.05 13.90 -15.73
N HIS A 182 -13.23 12.83 -15.75
CA HIS A 182 -13.57 11.58 -15.04
C HIS A 182 -13.49 11.75 -13.53
N VAL A 183 -12.49 12.48 -13.02
CA VAL A 183 -12.36 12.76 -11.57
C VAL A 183 -13.51 13.64 -11.09
N GLU A 184 -13.91 14.66 -11.87
CA GLU A 184 -15.08 15.49 -11.60
C GLU A 184 -16.37 14.67 -11.58
N ALA A 185 -16.56 13.74 -12.53
CA ALA A 185 -17.72 12.84 -12.55
C ALA A 185 -17.77 11.94 -11.31
N VAL A 186 -16.61 11.45 -10.81
CA VAL A 186 -16.56 10.72 -9.53
C VAL A 186 -16.94 11.64 -8.37
N ARG A 187 -16.49 12.90 -8.38
CA ARG A 187 -16.82 13.90 -7.36
C ARG A 187 -18.32 14.19 -7.30
N GLU A 188 -18.94 14.35 -8.48
CA GLU A 188 -20.39 14.58 -8.59
C GLU A 188 -21.20 13.38 -8.11
N GLY A 189 -20.77 12.15 -8.42
CA GLY A 189 -21.37 10.89 -7.98
C GLY A 189 -20.88 10.38 -6.63
N TRP A 190 -20.23 11.22 -5.80
CA TRP A 190 -19.57 10.77 -4.56
C TRP A 190 -20.47 10.01 -3.59
N GLY A 191 -21.74 10.38 -3.51
CA GLY A 191 -22.73 9.69 -2.69
C GLY A 191 -22.89 8.20 -3.02
N GLU A 192 -22.63 7.78 -4.27
CA GLU A 192 -22.64 6.35 -4.64
C GLU A 192 -21.43 5.62 -4.05
N VAL A 193 -20.25 6.28 -4.01
CA VAL A 193 -19.04 5.73 -3.39
C VAL A 193 -19.24 5.58 -1.87
N GLU A 194 -19.81 6.60 -1.22
CA GLU A 194 -20.13 6.55 0.21
C GLU A 194 -21.15 5.44 0.51
N ALA A 195 -22.21 5.35 -0.27
CA ALA A 195 -23.23 4.31 -0.11
C ALA A 195 -22.65 2.91 -0.28
N ALA A 196 -21.81 2.68 -1.30
CA ALA A 196 -21.13 1.42 -1.50
C ALA A 196 -20.17 1.07 -0.34
N CYS A 197 -19.49 2.06 0.22
CA CYS A 197 -18.60 1.87 1.36
C CYS A 197 -19.34 1.61 2.68
N ALA A 198 -20.57 2.14 2.85
CA ALA A 198 -21.32 2.04 4.10
C ALA A 198 -21.87 0.63 4.40
N VAL A 199 -21.87 -0.28 3.43
CA VAL A 199 -22.44 -1.62 3.59
C VAL A 199 -21.52 -2.58 4.38
N ALA A 200 -20.24 -2.28 4.50
CA ALA A 200 -19.28 -3.10 5.22
C ALA A 200 -18.74 -2.39 6.47
N PRO A 201 -18.44 -3.12 7.56
CA PRO A 201 -17.85 -2.54 8.75
C PRO A 201 -16.50 -1.86 8.47
N LEU A 202 -16.20 -0.82 9.26
CA LEU A 202 -14.85 -0.24 9.31
C LEU A 202 -13.89 -1.22 9.99
N GLY A 203 -12.73 -1.36 9.42
CA GLY A 203 -11.65 -2.17 9.97
C GLY A 203 -10.29 -1.68 9.46
N LEU A 204 -9.23 -2.41 9.78
CA LEU A 204 -7.91 -2.14 9.24
C LEU A 204 -7.89 -2.48 7.76
N VAL A 205 -7.46 -1.52 6.93
CA VAL A 205 -7.10 -1.72 5.53
C VAL A 205 -5.61 -1.43 5.34
N HIS A 206 -4.98 -2.12 4.39
CA HIS A 206 -3.57 -1.89 4.05
C HIS A 206 -3.39 -0.64 3.18
N GLY A 207 -4.29 -0.41 2.24
CA GLY A 207 -4.30 0.75 1.34
C GLY A 207 -3.27 0.72 0.20
N ASP A 208 -2.15 -0.04 0.31
CA ASP A 208 -1.13 -0.22 -0.76
C ASP A 208 -0.66 -1.68 -0.86
N PHE A 209 -1.60 -2.64 -0.86
CA PHE A 209 -1.30 -4.06 -1.04
C PHE A 209 -0.94 -4.36 -2.50
N VAL A 210 0.28 -4.07 -2.88
CA VAL A 210 0.83 -4.27 -4.23
C VAL A 210 2.01 -5.26 -4.19
N PRO A 211 2.37 -5.90 -5.32
CA PRO A 211 3.43 -6.93 -5.32
C PRO A 211 4.75 -6.53 -4.67
N LYS A 212 5.12 -5.23 -4.69
CA LYS A 212 6.36 -4.76 -4.04
C LYS A 212 6.31 -4.88 -2.51
N ASN A 213 5.13 -4.86 -1.90
CA ASN A 213 4.89 -4.84 -0.45
C ASN A 213 4.47 -6.20 0.11
N VAL A 214 4.55 -7.27 -0.69
CA VAL A 214 4.10 -8.60 -0.29
C VAL A 214 5.09 -9.67 -0.74
N ARG A 215 5.38 -10.62 0.14
CA ARG A 215 6.13 -11.84 -0.18
C ARG A 215 5.28 -13.06 0.14
N VAL A 216 5.56 -14.16 -0.54
CA VAL A 216 5.03 -15.48 -0.19
C VAL A 216 6.14 -16.25 0.50
N ARG A 217 5.86 -16.86 1.62
CA ARG A 217 6.84 -17.67 2.35
C ARG A 217 6.20 -18.96 2.90
N GLU A 218 7.02 -19.90 3.28
CA GLU A 218 6.56 -21.09 4.00
C GLU A 218 6.26 -20.72 5.46
N GLY A 219 5.01 -20.87 5.85
CA GLY A 219 4.55 -20.72 7.22
C GLY A 219 4.41 -22.09 7.92
N ARG A 220 3.89 -22.09 9.14
CA ARG A 220 3.71 -23.34 9.94
C ARG A 220 2.70 -24.29 9.32
N SER A 221 1.73 -23.79 8.60
CA SER A 221 0.61 -24.57 8.03
C SER A 221 0.61 -24.57 6.49
N GLY A 222 1.71 -24.21 5.86
CA GLY A 222 1.86 -24.08 4.42
C GLY A 222 2.14 -22.64 3.98
N PRO A 223 2.04 -22.33 2.68
CA PRO A 223 2.33 -21.00 2.16
C PRO A 223 1.48 -19.92 2.82
N GLU A 224 2.13 -18.82 3.20
CA GLU A 224 1.50 -17.63 3.80
C GLU A 224 2.04 -16.34 3.20
N LEU A 225 1.34 -15.24 3.44
CA LEU A 225 1.78 -13.90 3.00
C LEU A 225 2.51 -13.18 4.12
N ALA A 226 3.67 -12.64 3.79
CA ALA A 226 4.36 -11.62 4.56
C ALA A 226 4.05 -10.26 3.94
N VAL A 227 3.19 -9.48 4.59
CA VAL A 227 2.73 -8.16 4.14
C VAL A 227 3.42 -7.08 4.94
N PHE A 228 3.92 -6.05 4.26
CA PHE A 228 4.70 -4.97 4.88
C PHE A 228 4.49 -3.63 4.16
N ASP A 229 5.11 -2.56 4.72
CA ASP A 229 4.97 -1.16 4.25
C ASP A 229 3.56 -0.60 4.51
N TRP A 230 3.18 -0.56 5.79
CA TRP A 230 1.87 -0.17 6.29
C TRP A 230 1.66 1.35 6.40
N GLU A 231 2.46 2.15 5.71
CA GLU A 231 2.44 3.61 5.81
C GLU A 231 1.11 4.26 5.36
N THR A 232 0.31 3.53 4.59
CA THR A 232 -1.00 3.96 4.06
C THR A 232 -2.17 3.28 4.74
N ALA A 233 -1.89 2.46 5.75
CA ALA A 233 -2.91 1.73 6.48
C ALA A 233 -3.79 2.66 7.32
N GLY A 234 -5.01 2.22 7.55
CA GLY A 234 -5.94 2.98 8.39
C GLY A 234 -7.27 2.29 8.59
N ALA A 235 -8.18 2.98 9.26
CA ALA A 235 -9.56 2.56 9.43
C ALA A 235 -10.38 2.94 8.20
N ALA A 236 -10.90 1.96 7.50
CA ALA A 236 -11.77 2.18 6.35
C ALA A 236 -12.68 0.96 6.12
N PRO A 237 -13.74 1.09 5.28
CA PRO A 237 -14.35 -0.06 4.64
C PRO A 237 -13.32 -0.80 3.75
N PRO A 238 -13.49 -2.09 3.45
CA PRO A 238 -12.53 -2.90 2.72
C PRO A 238 -12.32 -2.49 1.24
N ALA A 239 -12.93 -1.38 0.81
CA ALA A 239 -12.97 -0.95 -0.58
C ALA A 239 -11.58 -0.83 -1.22
N ALA A 240 -10.65 -0.08 -0.60
CA ALA A 240 -9.32 0.16 -1.16
C ALA A 240 -8.54 -1.13 -1.41
N ASP A 241 -8.67 -2.11 -0.53
CA ASP A 241 -8.02 -3.41 -0.64
C ASP A 241 -8.74 -4.32 -1.64
N LEU A 242 -10.07 -4.37 -1.62
CA LEU A 242 -10.85 -5.17 -2.59
C LEU A 242 -10.73 -4.65 -4.02
N GLY A 243 -10.47 -3.35 -4.21
CA GLY A 243 -10.16 -2.76 -5.51
C GLY A 243 -8.89 -3.31 -6.17
N LEU A 244 -8.09 -4.09 -5.45
CA LEU A 244 -6.90 -4.79 -5.95
C LEU A 244 -7.19 -6.19 -6.49
N LEU A 245 -8.31 -6.78 -6.10
CA LEU A 245 -8.71 -8.08 -6.60
C LEU A 245 -9.19 -7.96 -8.05
N PRO A 246 -8.92 -8.98 -8.89
CA PRO A 246 -9.36 -8.97 -10.28
C PRO A 246 -10.87 -8.79 -10.42
N ALA A 247 -11.28 -8.03 -11.42
CA ALA A 247 -12.68 -7.77 -11.71
C ALA A 247 -13.42 -8.99 -12.31
N ASP A 248 -12.72 -10.11 -12.59
CA ASP A 248 -13.32 -11.36 -13.09
C ASP A 248 -14.31 -12.02 -12.14
N GLY A 249 -14.34 -11.54 -10.91
CA GLY A 249 -15.29 -11.94 -9.88
C GLY A 249 -14.96 -13.25 -9.14
N ALA A 250 -13.97 -14.03 -9.54
CA ALA A 250 -13.66 -15.30 -8.88
C ALA A 250 -13.13 -15.08 -7.45
N SER A 251 -12.13 -14.20 -7.30
CA SER A 251 -11.57 -13.83 -6.00
C SER A 251 -12.56 -13.09 -5.12
N LEU A 252 -13.41 -12.24 -5.70
CA LEU A 252 -14.45 -11.55 -4.95
C LEU A 252 -15.52 -12.52 -4.44
N ARG A 253 -15.87 -13.60 -5.20
CA ARG A 253 -16.77 -14.67 -4.71
C ARG A 253 -16.14 -15.46 -3.57
N GLU A 254 -14.85 -15.80 -3.68
CA GLU A 254 -14.11 -16.45 -2.59
C GLU A 254 -14.11 -15.53 -1.34
N TYR A 255 -13.81 -14.23 -1.50
CA TYR A 255 -13.88 -13.27 -0.43
C TYR A 255 -15.26 -13.21 0.23
N HIS A 256 -16.34 -13.05 -0.58
CA HIS A 256 -17.71 -13.01 -0.07
C HIS A 256 -18.06 -14.28 0.73
N ALA A 257 -17.67 -15.45 0.23
CA ALA A 257 -17.91 -16.72 0.93
C ALA A 257 -17.19 -16.78 2.29
N LEU A 258 -15.99 -16.20 2.38
CA LEU A 258 -15.18 -16.18 3.60
C LEU A 258 -15.69 -15.20 4.65
N VAL A 259 -16.23 -14.06 4.24
CA VAL A 259 -16.70 -13.03 5.19
C VAL A 259 -18.16 -13.21 5.62
N ARG A 260 -18.93 -14.06 4.93
CA ARG A 260 -20.38 -14.22 5.10
C ARG A 260 -20.81 -14.53 6.53
N ASP A 261 -20.03 -15.30 7.27
CA ASP A 261 -20.39 -15.68 8.64
C ASP A 261 -20.20 -14.50 9.62
N ALA A 262 -19.21 -13.63 9.35
CA ALA A 262 -18.96 -12.43 10.13
C ALA A 262 -19.88 -11.26 9.71
N TRP A 263 -20.26 -11.21 8.43
CA TRP A 263 -21.06 -10.16 7.82
C TRP A 263 -22.28 -10.75 7.07
N PRO A 264 -23.27 -11.31 7.79
CA PRO A 264 -24.39 -12.02 7.15
C PRO A 264 -25.29 -11.11 6.29
N ASP A 265 -25.30 -9.81 6.56
CA ASP A 265 -26.12 -8.83 5.85
C ASP A 265 -25.43 -8.28 4.58
N VAL A 266 -24.14 -8.58 4.35
CA VAL A 266 -23.40 -8.15 3.16
C VAL A 266 -23.66 -9.11 2.02
N SER A 267 -24.36 -8.65 0.99
CA SER A 267 -24.70 -9.45 -0.18
C SER A 267 -23.53 -9.56 -1.17
N TRP A 268 -23.64 -10.50 -2.13
CA TRP A 268 -22.71 -10.57 -3.26
C TRP A 268 -22.65 -9.27 -4.06
N HIS A 269 -23.80 -8.61 -4.27
CA HIS A 269 -23.86 -7.33 -4.97
C HIS A 269 -23.09 -6.24 -4.21
N ASP A 270 -23.23 -6.19 -2.89
CA ASP A 270 -22.50 -5.23 -2.07
C ASP A 270 -20.99 -5.40 -2.19
N VAL A 271 -20.47 -6.63 -2.16
CA VAL A 271 -19.03 -6.89 -2.36
C VAL A 271 -18.56 -6.39 -3.73
N GLN A 272 -19.36 -6.55 -4.78
CA GLN A 272 -19.02 -6.05 -6.12
C GLN A 272 -18.95 -4.52 -6.14
N GLU A 273 -19.94 -3.85 -5.52
CA GLU A 273 -19.97 -2.38 -5.45
C GLU A 273 -18.85 -1.81 -4.59
N VAL A 274 -18.55 -2.43 -3.43
CA VAL A 274 -17.40 -2.07 -2.60
C VAL A 274 -16.09 -2.20 -3.39
N ALA A 275 -15.90 -3.29 -4.12
CA ALA A 275 -14.69 -3.50 -4.93
C ALA A 275 -14.62 -2.50 -6.11
N ARG A 276 -15.75 -2.15 -6.74
CA ARG A 276 -15.83 -1.11 -7.78
C ARG A 276 -15.45 0.26 -7.21
N ALA A 277 -16.04 0.64 -6.08
CA ALA A 277 -15.67 1.87 -5.37
C ALA A 277 -14.16 1.87 -5.05
N GLY A 278 -13.63 0.76 -4.56
CA GLY A 278 -12.20 0.60 -4.28
C GLY A 278 -11.30 0.81 -5.49
N ARG A 279 -11.69 0.33 -6.67
CA ARG A 279 -10.94 0.59 -7.91
C ARG A 279 -10.90 2.08 -8.24
N LEU A 280 -12.02 2.81 -8.05
CA LEU A 280 -12.05 4.26 -8.21
C LEU A 280 -11.12 4.96 -7.21
N LEU A 281 -11.24 4.63 -5.91
CA LEU A 281 -10.41 5.23 -4.85
C LEU A 281 -8.91 5.06 -5.15
N ARG A 282 -8.50 3.88 -5.59
CA ARG A 282 -7.11 3.61 -5.96
C ARG A 282 -6.64 4.40 -7.19
N LEU A 283 -7.48 4.53 -8.20
CA LEU A 283 -7.17 5.32 -9.39
C LEU A 283 -7.04 6.81 -9.04
N LEU A 284 -7.91 7.33 -8.21
CA LEU A 284 -7.83 8.71 -7.70
C LEU A 284 -6.53 8.96 -6.95
N HIS A 285 -6.15 8.06 -6.05
CA HIS A 285 -4.88 8.15 -5.32
C HIS A 285 -3.67 8.06 -6.28
N ALA A 286 -3.73 7.17 -7.29
CA ALA A 286 -2.68 7.06 -8.29
C ALA A 286 -2.55 8.35 -9.13
N VAL A 287 -3.65 8.96 -9.52
CA VAL A 287 -3.66 10.27 -10.21
C VAL A 287 -3.03 11.34 -9.32
N GLN A 288 -3.51 11.50 -8.08
CA GLN A 288 -2.97 12.50 -7.14
C GLN A 288 -1.45 12.31 -6.91
N TRP A 289 -1.01 11.06 -6.75
CA TRP A 289 0.40 10.76 -6.58
C TRP A 289 1.23 11.15 -7.81
N GLU A 290 0.76 10.82 -9.01
CA GLU A 290 1.47 11.08 -10.26
C GLU A 290 1.58 12.58 -10.56
N LEU A 291 0.62 13.40 -10.12
CA LEU A 291 0.64 14.85 -10.28
C LEU A 291 1.87 15.53 -9.66
N ARG A 292 2.50 14.89 -8.66
CA ARG A 292 3.78 15.36 -8.10
C ARG A 292 4.91 15.38 -9.14
N SER A 293 4.83 14.50 -10.14
CA SER A 293 5.82 14.42 -11.22
C SER A 293 5.77 15.61 -12.17
N PHE A 294 4.61 16.29 -12.28
CA PHE A 294 4.46 17.50 -13.11
C PHE A 294 5.16 18.75 -12.52
N ARG A 295 5.79 18.63 -11.37
CA ARG A 295 6.68 19.66 -10.82
C ARG A 295 8.09 19.63 -11.44
N HIS A 296 8.39 18.63 -12.28
CA HIS A 296 9.67 18.40 -12.93
C HIS A 296 9.58 18.65 -14.42
N ALA A 297 10.71 18.95 -15.07
CA ALA A 297 10.75 19.25 -16.50
C ALA A 297 10.47 18.02 -17.40
N TRP A 298 10.69 16.81 -16.90
CA TRP A 298 10.49 15.55 -17.63
C TRP A 298 9.25 14.83 -17.12
N ILE A 299 8.20 14.87 -17.90
CA ILE A 299 6.87 14.36 -17.54
C ILE A 299 6.41 13.14 -18.37
N GLU A 300 7.26 12.60 -19.24
CA GLU A 300 6.88 11.54 -20.19
C GLU A 300 6.36 10.29 -19.48
N ARG A 301 6.96 9.93 -18.34
CA ARG A 301 6.48 8.81 -17.53
C ARG A 301 5.12 9.11 -16.92
N ALA A 302 4.94 10.29 -16.36
CA ALA A 302 3.68 10.73 -15.78
C ALA A 302 2.55 10.73 -16.82
N LEU A 303 2.82 11.22 -18.01
CA LEU A 303 1.87 11.22 -19.13
C LEU A 303 1.48 9.80 -19.58
N ARG A 304 2.45 8.87 -19.66
CA ARG A 304 2.11 7.46 -19.94
C ARG A 304 1.19 6.86 -18.87
N ASN A 305 1.44 7.17 -17.61
CA ASN A 305 0.61 6.70 -16.51
C ASN A 305 -0.78 7.36 -16.57
N MET A 306 -0.88 8.66 -16.84
CA MET A 306 -2.16 9.38 -16.99
C MET A 306 -3.03 8.80 -18.12
N ARG A 307 -2.44 8.41 -19.27
CA ARG A 307 -3.18 7.70 -20.33
C ARG A 307 -3.77 6.37 -19.86
N SER A 308 -3.00 5.63 -19.04
CA SER A 308 -3.48 4.38 -18.44
C SER A 308 -4.61 4.65 -17.43
N TYR A 309 -4.46 5.65 -16.58
CA TYR A 309 -5.47 6.01 -15.59
C TYR A 309 -6.76 6.52 -16.24
N GLU A 310 -6.66 7.32 -17.30
CA GLU A 310 -7.83 7.76 -18.08
C GLU A 310 -8.65 6.58 -18.56
N LYS A 311 -7.99 5.59 -19.18
CA LYS A 311 -8.67 4.37 -19.66
C LYS A 311 -9.36 3.62 -18.53
N HIS A 312 -8.66 3.37 -17.42
CA HIS A 312 -9.22 2.61 -16.31
C HIS A 312 -10.35 3.35 -15.59
N LEU A 313 -10.25 4.68 -15.41
CA LEU A 313 -11.32 5.50 -14.84
C LEU A 313 -12.58 5.41 -15.71
N ARG A 314 -12.43 5.63 -17.02
CA ARG A 314 -13.53 5.52 -17.98
C ARG A 314 -14.20 4.14 -17.94
N ASP A 315 -13.39 3.08 -17.93
CA ASP A 315 -13.91 1.71 -17.93
C ASP A 315 -14.65 1.41 -16.62
N THR A 316 -14.09 1.79 -15.44
CA THR A 316 -14.73 1.58 -14.13
C THR A 316 -16.01 2.40 -13.95
N LEU A 317 -16.06 3.63 -14.49
CA LEU A 317 -17.27 4.46 -14.47
C LEU A 317 -18.40 3.89 -15.35
N ARG A 318 -18.06 3.13 -16.39
CA ARG A 318 -19.06 2.45 -17.25
C ARG A 318 -19.63 1.18 -16.61
N GLU A 319 -18.86 0.49 -15.78
CA GLU A 319 -19.31 -0.71 -15.05
C GLU A 319 -20.48 -0.40 -14.08
N GLY A 320 -20.63 0.83 -13.62
CA GLY A 320 -21.67 1.26 -12.68
C GLY A 320 -22.95 1.81 -13.34
N ARG A 321 -23.02 1.79 -14.67
CA ARG A 321 -24.20 2.23 -15.43
C ARG A 321 -24.87 1.03 -16.07
#